data_b0b0b38c31b999a37dfcc727a9f07c67
#
_entry.id   b0b0b38c31b999a37dfcc727a9f07c67
#
_cell.length_a   1.000
_cell.length_b   1.000
_cell.length_c   1.000
_cell.angle_alpha   90.00
_cell.angle_beta   90.00
_cell.angle_gamma   90.00
#
_symmetry.space_group_name_H-M   'P 1'
#
loop_
_entity.id
_entity.type
_entity.pdbx_description
1 polymer ?
#
loop_
_entity_poly.entity_id
_entity_poly.type
_entity_poly.pdbx_seq_one_letter_code
_entity_poly.pdbx_strand_id
1 'polypeptide(L)'
;MVKTWRELEDIQPKVMKMIENSLNKGRVSHAYLFEGGRGTGKKDVSFQMAKSLFCTNRDGAKPCSTCSNCRRIESQNHPDVHFISPEGQSIKKEQIQYLQAEFQRTGVESRKKLYIIEHVNKMTPNAANSLLKFLEEPHADTYAILLTEQVHQLLDTIVSRCQVLSFQPLTPQVLVDTLVEHSVSPSTAQLLSHLTNSLEEALQLNEDEWFGLARKLVIKLNETLVTRSEQALFFIQEQWISHFKDKEQYEKGLYLLLLLYRDLVQLQADNEQTIAFIGYREQLKKQALQTTQRKSVQRLEAVLKAKQKLSSNMNPQLLIEELVLELQEG
;
A
#
# COMPACT_ATOMS: atom_id res chain seq x y z
N MET A 1 -9.70 3.22 -11.78
CA MET A 1 -10.67 2.26 -12.37
C MET A 1 -10.67 1.01 -11.49
N VAL A 2 -11.83 0.44 -11.16
CA VAL A 2 -11.91 -0.78 -10.34
C VAL A 2 -11.38 -1.96 -11.16
N LYS A 3 -10.48 -2.77 -10.56
CA LYS A 3 -9.94 -3.97 -11.22
C LYS A 3 -11.04 -4.96 -11.58
N THR A 4 -10.88 -5.63 -12.71
CA THR A 4 -11.78 -6.67 -13.18
C THR A 4 -11.70 -7.90 -12.29
N TRP A 5 -12.71 -8.78 -12.37
CA TRP A 5 -12.71 -10.05 -11.64
C TRP A 5 -11.48 -10.90 -11.97
N ARG A 6 -11.09 -10.97 -13.26
CA ARG A 6 -9.93 -11.76 -13.72
C ARG A 6 -8.61 -11.24 -13.17
N GLU A 7 -8.37 -9.91 -13.22
CA GLU A 7 -7.17 -9.30 -12.64
C GLU A 7 -7.05 -9.59 -11.15
N LEU A 8 -8.19 -9.65 -10.43
CA LEU A 8 -8.21 -9.98 -9.02
C LEU A 8 -7.98 -11.47 -8.75
N GLU A 9 -8.44 -12.38 -9.63
CA GLU A 9 -8.11 -13.81 -9.57
C GLU A 9 -6.58 -14.03 -9.67
N ASP A 10 -5.90 -13.26 -10.53
CA ASP A 10 -4.44 -13.33 -10.70
C ASP A 10 -3.69 -12.80 -9.46
N ILE A 11 -4.19 -11.71 -8.85
CA ILE A 11 -3.56 -11.04 -7.71
C ILE A 11 -3.87 -11.76 -6.37
N GLN A 12 -5.12 -12.22 -6.20
CA GLN A 12 -5.64 -12.79 -4.94
C GLN A 12 -6.37 -14.12 -5.18
N PRO A 13 -5.73 -15.15 -5.77
CA PRO A 13 -6.40 -16.37 -6.21
C PRO A 13 -7.15 -17.09 -5.09
N LYS A 14 -6.57 -17.15 -3.87
CA LYS A 14 -7.21 -17.81 -2.72
C LYS A 14 -8.47 -17.08 -2.26
N VAL A 15 -8.39 -15.75 -2.13
CA VAL A 15 -9.51 -14.90 -1.69
C VAL A 15 -10.63 -14.95 -2.71
N MET A 16 -10.30 -14.77 -3.99
CA MET A 16 -11.29 -14.80 -5.08
C MET A 16 -12.00 -16.14 -5.17
N LYS A 17 -11.28 -17.26 -5.02
CA LYS A 17 -11.88 -18.60 -5.00
C LYS A 17 -12.81 -18.81 -3.80
N MET A 18 -12.48 -18.27 -2.62
CA MET A 18 -13.34 -18.32 -1.44
C MET A 18 -14.65 -17.54 -1.65
N ILE A 19 -14.54 -16.33 -2.21
CA ILE A 19 -15.69 -15.47 -2.54
C ILE A 19 -16.55 -16.12 -3.62
N GLU A 20 -15.93 -16.63 -4.69
CA GLU A 20 -16.62 -17.35 -5.77
C GLU A 20 -17.44 -18.52 -5.23
N ASN A 21 -16.84 -19.36 -4.39
CA ASN A 21 -17.53 -20.49 -3.77
C ASN A 21 -18.70 -20.06 -2.88
N SER A 22 -18.55 -18.98 -2.11
CA SER A 22 -19.61 -18.45 -1.24
C SER A 22 -20.80 -17.93 -2.05
N LEU A 23 -20.52 -17.20 -3.13
CA LEU A 23 -21.54 -16.65 -4.03
C LEU A 23 -22.28 -17.74 -4.81
N ASN A 24 -21.55 -18.72 -5.37
CA ASN A 24 -22.13 -19.82 -6.14
C ASN A 24 -22.98 -20.76 -5.30
N LYS A 25 -22.59 -20.99 -4.02
CA LYS A 25 -23.36 -21.82 -3.08
C LYS A 25 -24.50 -21.06 -2.38
N GLY A 26 -24.64 -19.76 -2.61
CA GLY A 26 -25.59 -18.91 -1.89
C GLY A 26 -25.33 -18.82 -0.37
N ARG A 27 -24.08 -19.08 0.06
CA ARG A 27 -23.67 -19.06 1.47
C ARG A 27 -22.76 -17.88 1.74
N VAL A 28 -23.29 -16.68 1.53
CA VAL A 28 -22.56 -15.43 1.79
C VAL A 28 -22.68 -15.11 3.27
N SER A 29 -21.54 -14.90 3.95
CA SER A 29 -21.53 -14.47 5.35
C SER A 29 -22.15 -13.08 5.49
N HIS A 30 -22.85 -12.82 6.60
CA HIS A 30 -23.40 -11.49 6.89
C HIS A 30 -22.31 -10.42 7.09
N ALA A 31 -21.10 -10.82 7.52
CA ALA A 31 -19.98 -9.91 7.69
C ALA A 31 -18.65 -10.54 7.24
N TYR A 32 -17.89 -9.78 6.47
CA TYR A 32 -16.53 -10.09 6.07
C TYR A 32 -15.57 -9.04 6.62
N LEU A 33 -14.39 -9.49 7.03
CA LEU A 33 -13.26 -8.64 7.37
C LEU A 33 -12.13 -8.91 6.37
N PHE A 34 -11.87 -7.96 5.48
CA PHE A 34 -10.76 -8.00 4.54
C PHE A 34 -9.54 -7.36 5.19
N GLU A 35 -8.56 -8.17 5.53
CA GLU A 35 -7.30 -7.73 6.13
C GLU A 35 -6.13 -7.82 5.16
N GLY A 36 -5.19 -6.92 5.27
CA GLY A 36 -3.96 -6.93 4.46
C GLY A 36 -3.40 -5.54 4.26
N GLY A 37 -2.15 -5.44 3.82
CA GLY A 37 -1.48 -4.19 3.56
C GLY A 37 -2.17 -3.30 2.52
N ARG A 38 -1.70 -2.08 2.38
CA ARG A 38 -2.18 -1.15 1.36
C ARG A 38 -1.94 -1.73 -0.05
N GLY A 39 -2.84 -1.45 -0.99
CA GLY A 39 -2.69 -1.86 -2.39
C GLY A 39 -2.93 -3.33 -2.69
N THR A 40 -3.32 -4.16 -1.73
CA THR A 40 -3.58 -5.61 -1.93
C THR A 40 -4.89 -5.92 -2.66
N GLY A 41 -5.66 -4.92 -3.11
CA GLY A 41 -6.90 -5.11 -3.86
C GLY A 41 -8.15 -5.32 -3.00
N LYS A 42 -8.10 -5.11 -1.67
CA LYS A 42 -9.27 -5.25 -0.78
C LYS A 42 -10.49 -4.47 -1.24
N LYS A 43 -10.28 -3.20 -1.61
CA LYS A 43 -11.34 -2.32 -2.10
C LYS A 43 -11.91 -2.83 -3.42
N ASP A 44 -11.07 -3.17 -4.39
CA ASP A 44 -11.52 -3.70 -5.68
C ASP A 44 -12.33 -4.99 -5.52
N VAL A 45 -11.88 -5.91 -4.65
CA VAL A 45 -12.60 -7.14 -4.34
C VAL A 45 -13.94 -6.85 -3.67
N SER A 46 -14.01 -5.86 -2.77
CA SER A 46 -15.27 -5.45 -2.16
C SER A 46 -16.28 -4.92 -3.19
N PHE A 47 -15.82 -4.16 -4.19
CA PHE A 47 -16.64 -3.70 -5.31
C PHE A 47 -17.10 -4.86 -6.20
N GLN A 48 -16.22 -5.80 -6.54
CA GLN A 48 -16.61 -6.96 -7.35
C GLN A 48 -17.61 -7.85 -6.61
N MET A 49 -17.45 -8.04 -5.30
CA MET A 49 -18.42 -8.76 -4.48
C MET A 49 -19.76 -8.02 -4.40
N ALA A 50 -19.74 -6.70 -4.24
CA ALA A 50 -20.93 -5.87 -4.31
C ALA A 50 -21.64 -6.02 -5.66
N LYS A 51 -20.92 -5.86 -6.77
CA LYS A 51 -21.47 -6.07 -8.10
C LYS A 51 -22.09 -7.46 -8.24
N SER A 52 -21.44 -8.52 -7.75
CA SER A 52 -21.95 -9.90 -7.82
C SER A 52 -23.25 -10.10 -7.07
N LEU A 53 -23.43 -9.43 -5.92
CA LEU A 53 -24.66 -9.52 -5.09
C LEU A 53 -25.86 -8.84 -5.73
N PHE A 54 -25.65 -7.77 -6.51
CA PHE A 54 -26.70 -6.93 -7.09
C PHE A 54 -26.82 -7.03 -8.61
N CYS A 55 -25.90 -7.73 -9.29
CA CYS A 55 -25.91 -7.88 -10.74
C CYS A 55 -27.15 -8.62 -11.23
N THR A 56 -27.83 -8.06 -12.23
CA THR A 56 -28.98 -8.70 -12.88
C THR A 56 -28.60 -9.79 -13.88
N ASN A 57 -27.38 -9.74 -14.43
CA ASN A 57 -26.90 -10.62 -15.49
C ASN A 57 -25.54 -11.22 -15.11
N ARG A 58 -25.42 -11.83 -13.93
CA ARG A 58 -24.17 -12.47 -13.50
C ARG A 58 -24.00 -13.85 -14.14
N ASP A 59 -22.76 -14.21 -14.43
CA ASP A 59 -22.36 -15.56 -14.83
C ASP A 59 -21.69 -16.26 -13.63
N GLY A 60 -22.40 -17.18 -13.00
CA GLY A 60 -21.99 -17.77 -11.72
C GLY A 60 -21.79 -16.69 -10.66
N ALA A 61 -20.55 -16.54 -10.14
CA ALA A 61 -20.18 -15.48 -9.21
C ALA A 61 -19.77 -14.19 -9.91
N LYS A 62 -19.45 -14.21 -11.22
CA LYS A 62 -18.87 -13.07 -11.94
C LYS A 62 -19.92 -12.06 -12.35
N PRO A 63 -19.79 -10.79 -11.96
CA PRO A 63 -20.72 -9.74 -12.38
C PRO A 63 -20.52 -9.36 -13.85
N CYS A 64 -21.58 -8.95 -14.54
CA CYS A 64 -21.47 -8.54 -15.94
C CYS A 64 -20.75 -7.20 -16.15
N SER A 65 -20.58 -6.40 -15.11
CA SER A 65 -19.97 -5.05 -15.11
C SER A 65 -20.61 -4.01 -16.04
N THR A 66 -21.69 -4.35 -16.75
CA THR A 66 -22.34 -3.50 -17.77
C THR A 66 -23.77 -3.09 -17.42
N CYS A 67 -24.48 -3.84 -16.56
CA CYS A 67 -25.84 -3.51 -16.15
C CYS A 67 -25.90 -2.24 -15.27
N SER A 68 -27.08 -1.68 -15.11
CA SER A 68 -27.29 -0.47 -14.31
C SER A 68 -26.75 -0.59 -12.89
N ASN A 69 -27.00 -1.72 -12.21
CA ASN A 69 -26.51 -1.94 -10.84
C ASN A 69 -24.97 -1.97 -10.78
N CYS A 70 -24.31 -2.67 -11.71
CA CYS A 70 -22.85 -2.72 -11.77
C CYS A 70 -22.23 -1.33 -11.95
N ARG A 71 -22.78 -0.50 -12.87
CA ARG A 71 -22.30 0.86 -13.11
C ARG A 71 -22.52 1.77 -11.92
N ARG A 72 -23.68 1.68 -11.25
CA ARG A 72 -24.02 2.51 -10.07
C ARG A 72 -23.16 2.12 -8.86
N ILE A 73 -22.84 0.84 -8.69
CA ILE A 73 -21.90 0.41 -7.64
C ILE A 73 -20.50 0.95 -7.92
N GLU A 74 -20.03 0.89 -9.17
CA GLU A 74 -18.72 1.42 -9.54
C GLU A 74 -18.61 2.93 -9.30
N SER A 75 -19.67 3.69 -9.57
CA SER A 75 -19.76 5.13 -9.27
C SER A 75 -20.16 5.45 -7.84
N GLN A 76 -20.32 4.45 -6.96
CA GLN A 76 -20.76 4.57 -5.56
C GLN A 76 -22.13 5.23 -5.38
N ASN A 77 -23.02 5.12 -6.37
CA ASN A 77 -24.35 5.73 -6.40
C ASN A 77 -25.51 4.71 -6.34
N HIS A 78 -25.25 3.47 -5.89
CA HIS A 78 -26.27 2.47 -5.73
C HIS A 78 -27.03 2.69 -4.40
N PRO A 79 -28.39 2.75 -4.37
CA PRO A 79 -29.14 3.13 -3.17
C PRO A 79 -29.05 2.12 -2.03
N ASP A 80 -28.81 0.85 -2.34
CA ASP A 80 -28.70 -0.23 -1.35
C ASP A 80 -27.25 -0.67 -1.08
N VAL A 81 -26.24 0.09 -1.59
CA VAL A 81 -24.79 -0.14 -1.33
C VAL A 81 -24.18 1.14 -0.78
N HIS A 82 -23.78 1.10 0.47
CA HIS A 82 -23.27 2.26 1.18
C HIS A 82 -21.75 2.12 1.42
N PHE A 83 -21.02 3.18 1.13
CA PHE A 83 -19.60 3.28 1.34
C PHE A 83 -19.31 4.23 2.48
N ILE A 84 -18.48 3.79 3.43
CA ILE A 84 -18.00 4.62 4.54
C ILE A 84 -16.50 4.63 4.54
N SER A 85 -15.95 5.82 4.63
CA SER A 85 -14.54 6.08 4.82
C SER A 85 -14.35 7.06 5.98
N PRO A 86 -13.14 7.15 6.55
CA PRO A 86 -12.85 8.13 7.59
C PRO A 86 -13.09 9.57 7.12
N GLU A 87 -13.75 10.38 7.94
CA GLU A 87 -13.78 11.82 7.81
C GLU A 87 -12.60 12.43 8.58
N GLY A 88 -11.59 12.89 7.85
CA GLY A 88 -10.32 13.27 8.43
C GLY A 88 -9.53 12.04 8.91
N GLN A 89 -9.23 11.97 10.21
CA GLN A 89 -8.39 10.90 10.77
C GLN A 89 -9.17 9.71 11.34
N SER A 90 -10.50 9.79 11.49
CA SER A 90 -11.29 8.76 12.16
C SER A 90 -12.69 8.57 11.58
N ILE A 91 -13.26 7.38 11.83
CA ILE A 91 -14.68 7.08 11.61
C ILE A 91 -15.42 7.37 12.90
N LYS A 92 -16.36 8.32 12.85
CA LYS A 92 -17.13 8.77 14.01
C LYS A 92 -18.41 7.94 14.21
N LYS A 93 -18.95 8.00 15.43
CA LYS A 93 -20.19 7.29 15.81
C LYS A 93 -21.36 7.66 14.89
N GLU A 94 -21.47 8.91 14.51
CA GLU A 94 -22.57 9.45 13.70
C GLU A 94 -22.63 8.78 12.32
N GLN A 95 -21.47 8.48 11.71
CA GLN A 95 -21.39 7.76 10.45
C GLN A 95 -21.93 6.33 10.59
N ILE A 96 -21.65 5.64 11.70
CA ILE A 96 -22.18 4.28 11.95
C ILE A 96 -23.66 4.33 12.34
N GLN A 97 -24.11 5.35 13.08
CA GLN A 97 -25.53 5.53 13.40
C GLN A 97 -26.37 5.82 12.17
N TYR A 98 -25.86 6.60 11.21
CA TYR A 98 -26.50 6.77 9.92
C TYR A 98 -26.75 5.42 9.24
N LEU A 99 -25.77 4.53 9.23
CA LEU A 99 -25.95 3.18 8.72
C LEU A 99 -27.03 2.42 9.46
N GLN A 100 -27.06 2.47 10.80
CA GLN A 100 -28.07 1.77 11.59
C GLN A 100 -29.48 2.27 11.27
N ALA A 101 -29.65 3.56 11.05
CA ALA A 101 -30.94 4.12 10.62
C ALA A 101 -31.34 3.63 9.22
N GLU A 102 -30.41 3.53 8.30
CA GLU A 102 -30.64 2.96 6.97
C GLU A 102 -30.90 1.45 7.00
N PHE A 103 -30.36 0.71 7.97
CA PHE A 103 -30.64 -0.71 8.19
C PHE A 103 -32.11 -0.99 8.51
N GLN A 104 -32.72 -0.14 9.34
CA GLN A 104 -34.10 -0.31 9.77
C GLN A 104 -35.14 -0.04 8.65
N ARG A 105 -34.70 0.60 7.56
CA ARG A 105 -35.53 0.83 6.39
C ARG A 105 -35.48 -0.38 5.47
N THR A 106 -36.56 -0.70 4.79
CA THR A 106 -36.51 -1.65 3.68
C THR A 106 -35.61 -1.15 2.57
N GLY A 107 -34.94 -2.05 1.83
CA GLY A 107 -34.12 -1.66 0.67
C GLY A 107 -34.94 -0.89 -0.36
N VAL A 108 -34.32 0.08 -1.03
CA VAL A 108 -35.00 0.98 -1.96
C VAL A 108 -35.35 0.26 -3.26
N GLU A 109 -34.42 -0.51 -3.80
CA GLU A 109 -34.58 -1.21 -5.09
C GLU A 109 -34.44 -2.73 -4.94
N SER A 110 -33.79 -3.21 -3.86
CA SER A 110 -33.60 -4.63 -3.61
C SER A 110 -33.90 -4.98 -2.16
N ARG A 111 -34.11 -6.29 -1.88
CA ARG A 111 -34.20 -6.76 -0.49
C ARG A 111 -32.84 -6.78 0.20
N LYS A 112 -31.74 -6.78 -0.59
CA LYS A 112 -30.37 -6.86 -0.08
C LYS A 112 -29.82 -5.47 0.21
N LYS A 113 -29.02 -5.36 1.25
CA LYS A 113 -28.22 -4.18 1.57
C LYS A 113 -26.77 -4.56 1.80
N LEU A 114 -25.86 -3.73 1.38
CA LEU A 114 -24.41 -3.93 1.58
C LEU A 114 -23.74 -2.67 2.10
N TYR A 115 -22.89 -2.85 3.07
CA TYR A 115 -22.06 -1.79 3.65
C TYR A 115 -20.60 -2.14 3.48
N ILE A 116 -19.85 -1.22 2.92
CA ILE A 116 -18.41 -1.30 2.77
C ILE A 116 -17.79 -0.21 3.63
N ILE A 117 -17.05 -0.60 4.66
CA ILE A 117 -16.43 0.32 5.62
C ILE A 117 -14.92 0.23 5.46
N GLU A 118 -14.32 1.31 4.96
CA GLU A 118 -12.88 1.39 4.75
C GLU A 118 -12.16 1.83 6.03
N HIS A 119 -10.94 1.32 6.24
CA HIS A 119 -10.09 1.69 7.38
C HIS A 119 -10.79 1.54 8.75
N VAL A 120 -11.45 0.40 8.98
CA VAL A 120 -12.18 0.18 10.25
C VAL A 120 -11.31 0.27 11.50
N ASN A 121 -9.99 0.12 11.37
CA ASN A 121 -9.03 0.39 12.45
C ASN A 121 -8.98 1.87 12.87
N LYS A 122 -9.55 2.78 12.07
CA LYS A 122 -9.66 4.21 12.43
C LYS A 122 -11.00 4.56 13.08
N MET A 123 -11.83 3.58 13.44
CA MET A 123 -13.05 3.85 14.18
C MET A 123 -12.76 4.35 15.60
N THR A 124 -13.54 5.33 16.04
CA THR A 124 -13.56 5.69 17.46
C THR A 124 -14.16 4.53 18.29
N PRO A 125 -13.82 4.39 19.60
CA PRO A 125 -14.39 3.33 20.43
C PRO A 125 -15.93 3.31 20.41
N ASN A 126 -16.56 4.47 20.36
CA ASN A 126 -18.02 4.58 20.30
C ASN A 126 -18.57 4.11 18.94
N ALA A 127 -17.87 4.35 17.84
CA ALA A 127 -18.22 3.85 16.51
C ALA A 127 -18.10 2.32 16.49
N ALA A 128 -17.00 1.76 16.99
CA ALA A 128 -16.77 0.33 17.08
C ALA A 128 -17.88 -0.39 17.88
N ASN A 129 -18.24 0.14 19.06
CA ASN A 129 -19.32 -0.40 19.86
C ASN A 129 -20.70 -0.32 19.17
N SER A 130 -20.93 0.73 18.37
CA SER A 130 -22.16 0.83 17.57
C SER A 130 -22.20 -0.21 16.46
N LEU A 131 -21.06 -0.50 15.82
CA LEU A 131 -20.95 -1.53 14.78
C LEU A 131 -21.18 -2.94 15.36
N LEU A 132 -20.75 -3.22 16.59
CA LEU A 132 -20.96 -4.53 17.24
C LEU A 132 -22.44 -4.92 17.29
N LYS A 133 -23.34 -4.00 17.63
CA LYS A 133 -24.79 -4.28 17.67
C LYS A 133 -25.32 -4.79 16.34
N PHE A 134 -24.81 -4.24 15.23
CA PHE A 134 -25.16 -4.68 13.90
C PHE A 134 -24.58 -6.07 13.57
N LEU A 135 -23.35 -6.35 13.99
CA LEU A 135 -22.71 -7.65 13.74
C LEU A 135 -23.32 -8.78 14.58
N GLU A 136 -23.90 -8.44 15.74
CA GLU A 136 -24.58 -9.40 16.64
C GLU A 136 -25.98 -9.76 16.16
N GLU A 137 -26.73 -8.79 15.66
CA GLU A 137 -28.11 -8.95 15.23
C GLU A 137 -28.28 -8.53 13.76
N PRO A 138 -27.71 -9.31 12.81
CA PRO A 138 -27.78 -8.96 11.40
C PRO A 138 -29.23 -9.07 10.90
N HIS A 139 -29.70 -8.04 10.23
CA HIS A 139 -30.98 -8.12 9.51
C HIS A 139 -30.87 -9.07 8.31
N ALA A 140 -31.96 -9.72 7.96
CA ALA A 140 -32.04 -10.60 6.80
C ALA A 140 -31.58 -9.85 5.52
N ASP A 141 -30.81 -10.53 4.67
CA ASP A 141 -30.29 -9.98 3.40
C ASP A 141 -29.41 -8.73 3.55
N THR A 142 -28.80 -8.53 4.72
CA THR A 142 -27.86 -7.44 4.96
C THR A 142 -26.44 -7.96 5.13
N TYR A 143 -25.50 -7.33 4.43
CA TYR A 143 -24.12 -7.72 4.38
C TYR A 143 -23.20 -6.57 4.77
N ALA A 144 -22.07 -6.88 5.42
CA ALA A 144 -21.03 -5.92 5.72
C ALA A 144 -19.68 -6.41 5.19
N ILE A 145 -18.88 -5.51 4.63
CA ILE A 145 -17.49 -5.74 4.26
C ILE A 145 -16.65 -4.68 4.96
N LEU A 146 -15.83 -5.14 5.90
CA LEU A 146 -14.94 -4.30 6.69
C LEU A 146 -13.52 -4.41 6.11
N LEU A 147 -12.88 -3.27 5.79
CA LEU A 147 -11.54 -3.24 5.24
C LEU A 147 -10.56 -2.70 6.28
N THR A 148 -9.48 -3.44 6.55
CA THR A 148 -8.43 -3.01 7.48
C THR A 148 -7.03 -3.31 6.96
N GLU A 149 -6.07 -2.50 7.36
CA GLU A 149 -4.64 -2.76 7.17
C GLU A 149 -4.01 -3.37 8.44
N GLN A 150 -4.66 -3.19 9.59
CA GLN A 150 -4.12 -3.53 10.90
C GLN A 150 -5.20 -4.20 11.76
N VAL A 151 -5.36 -5.52 11.59
CA VAL A 151 -6.37 -6.30 12.30
C VAL A 151 -6.18 -6.25 13.83
N HIS A 152 -4.91 -6.20 14.29
CA HIS A 152 -4.57 -6.14 15.71
C HIS A 152 -5.04 -4.85 16.43
N GLN A 153 -5.45 -3.83 15.69
CA GLN A 153 -6.04 -2.61 16.27
C GLN A 153 -7.57 -2.70 16.43
N LEU A 154 -8.18 -3.75 15.90
CA LEU A 154 -9.63 -3.96 16.04
C LEU A 154 -9.95 -4.67 17.35
N LEU A 155 -11.18 -4.45 17.81
CA LEU A 155 -11.70 -5.21 18.95
C LEU A 155 -11.86 -6.69 18.54
N ASP A 156 -11.42 -7.62 19.37
CA ASP A 156 -11.57 -9.07 19.15
C ASP A 156 -13.05 -9.46 18.94
N THR A 157 -13.95 -8.72 19.58
CA THR A 157 -15.41 -8.89 19.43
C THR A 157 -15.90 -8.59 18.02
N ILE A 158 -15.27 -7.70 17.26
CA ILE A 158 -15.56 -7.45 15.84
C ILE A 158 -14.99 -8.59 14.99
N VAL A 159 -13.72 -8.92 15.23
CA VAL A 159 -13.01 -9.95 14.45
C VAL A 159 -13.72 -11.30 14.54
N SER A 160 -14.14 -11.71 15.75
CA SER A 160 -14.81 -12.99 15.99
C SER A 160 -16.18 -13.13 15.32
N ARG A 161 -16.83 -12.03 14.90
CA ARG A 161 -18.13 -12.00 14.22
C ARG A 161 -18.04 -11.89 12.71
N CYS A 162 -16.83 -11.75 12.19
CA CYS A 162 -16.58 -11.61 10.76
C CYS A 162 -15.90 -12.85 10.18
N GLN A 163 -16.23 -13.17 8.94
CA GLN A 163 -15.40 -14.07 8.14
C GLN A 163 -14.16 -13.31 7.68
N VAL A 164 -13.00 -13.66 8.24
CA VAL A 164 -11.75 -13.00 7.91
C VAL A 164 -11.20 -13.55 6.60
N LEU A 165 -10.86 -12.65 5.67
CA LEU A 165 -10.18 -12.94 4.42
C LEU A 165 -8.85 -12.16 4.39
N SER A 166 -7.74 -12.90 4.41
CA SER A 166 -6.39 -12.31 4.45
C SER A 166 -5.86 -12.12 3.03
N PHE A 167 -5.62 -10.87 2.68
CA PHE A 167 -5.09 -10.43 1.39
C PHE A 167 -3.57 -10.40 1.44
N GLN A 168 -2.95 -11.13 0.55
CA GLN A 168 -1.49 -11.15 0.45
C GLN A 168 -0.99 -9.90 -0.31
N PRO A 169 0.14 -9.31 0.11
CA PRO A 169 0.79 -8.27 -0.68
C PRO A 169 1.18 -8.84 -2.05
N LEU A 170 1.19 -7.99 -3.08
CA LEU A 170 1.77 -8.36 -4.36
C LEU A 170 3.22 -8.78 -4.15
N THR A 171 3.61 -9.90 -4.77
CA THR A 171 5.03 -10.23 -4.78
C THR A 171 5.77 -9.17 -5.59
N PRO A 172 7.02 -8.83 -5.24
CA PRO A 172 7.80 -7.85 -5.99
C PRO A 172 7.83 -8.13 -7.50
N GLN A 173 7.92 -9.40 -7.89
CA GLN A 173 7.95 -9.79 -9.30
C GLN A 173 6.63 -9.48 -10.01
N VAL A 174 5.49 -9.84 -9.43
CA VAL A 174 4.17 -9.53 -10.00
C VAL A 174 3.97 -8.02 -10.14
N LEU A 175 4.42 -7.23 -9.16
CA LEU A 175 4.34 -5.77 -9.25
C LEU A 175 5.24 -5.23 -10.37
N VAL A 176 6.46 -5.74 -10.53
CA VAL A 176 7.36 -5.36 -11.63
C VAL A 176 6.73 -5.67 -12.97
N ASP A 177 6.24 -6.90 -13.18
CA ASP A 177 5.63 -7.31 -14.42
C ASP A 177 4.43 -6.43 -14.79
N THR A 178 3.55 -6.16 -13.81
CA THR A 178 2.39 -5.29 -14.00
C THR A 178 2.79 -3.83 -14.30
N LEU A 179 3.83 -3.29 -13.65
CA LEU A 179 4.33 -1.94 -13.94
C LEU A 179 4.90 -1.83 -15.34
N VAL A 180 5.60 -2.88 -15.82
CA VAL A 180 6.13 -2.92 -17.20
C VAL A 180 4.99 -2.94 -18.23
N GLU A 181 3.90 -3.68 -17.97
CA GLU A 181 2.68 -3.65 -18.79
C GLU A 181 2.07 -2.24 -18.87
N HIS A 182 2.20 -1.45 -17.78
CA HIS A 182 1.81 -0.03 -17.73
C HIS A 182 2.87 0.93 -18.30
N SER A 183 3.80 0.44 -19.11
CA SER A 183 4.84 1.24 -19.78
C SER A 183 5.85 1.90 -18.83
N VAL A 184 5.98 1.42 -17.59
CA VAL A 184 7.07 1.82 -16.69
C VAL A 184 8.34 1.08 -17.10
N SER A 185 9.49 1.78 -17.15
CA SER A 185 10.75 1.13 -17.50
C SER A 185 11.11 0.01 -16.52
N PRO A 186 11.67 -1.13 -16.96
CA PRO A 186 12.01 -2.25 -16.07
C PRO A 186 12.89 -1.84 -14.88
N SER A 187 13.83 -0.91 -15.09
CA SER A 187 14.70 -0.42 -14.01
C SER A 187 13.95 0.43 -12.97
N THR A 188 12.95 1.19 -13.41
CA THR A 188 12.10 1.96 -12.50
C THR A 188 11.12 1.03 -11.79
N ALA A 189 10.48 0.10 -12.50
CA ALA A 189 9.58 -0.89 -11.94
C ALA A 189 10.25 -1.71 -10.82
N GLN A 190 11.49 -2.14 -11.03
CA GLN A 190 12.28 -2.84 -10.02
C GLN A 190 12.51 -1.99 -8.78
N LEU A 191 12.91 -0.73 -8.91
CA LEU A 191 13.08 0.17 -7.77
C LEU A 191 11.76 0.37 -7.01
N LEU A 192 10.67 0.64 -7.74
CA LEU A 192 9.36 0.88 -7.16
C LEU A 192 8.84 -0.34 -6.38
N SER A 193 9.12 -1.56 -6.83
CA SER A 193 8.74 -2.79 -6.13
C SER A 193 9.41 -2.96 -4.75
N HIS A 194 10.50 -2.24 -4.49
CA HIS A 194 11.13 -2.17 -3.18
C HIS A 194 10.60 -1.03 -2.29
N LEU A 195 9.85 -0.10 -2.86
CA LEU A 195 9.30 1.04 -2.13
C LEU A 195 7.86 0.81 -1.70
N THR A 196 7.07 0.09 -2.50
CA THR A 196 5.66 -0.16 -2.23
C THR A 196 5.21 -1.51 -2.79
N ASN A 197 4.14 -2.07 -2.21
CA ASN A 197 3.43 -3.23 -2.76
C ASN A 197 2.12 -2.84 -3.47
N SER A 198 1.88 -1.54 -3.64
CA SER A 198 0.69 -0.99 -4.27
C SER A 198 0.98 -0.56 -5.69
N LEU A 199 0.28 -1.13 -6.68
CA LEU A 199 0.39 -0.71 -8.07
C LEU A 199 0.02 0.77 -8.24
N GLU A 200 -1.04 1.22 -7.59
CA GLU A 200 -1.50 2.61 -7.65
C GLU A 200 -0.44 3.58 -7.13
N GLU A 201 0.14 3.29 -5.95
CA GLU A 201 1.20 4.10 -5.36
C GLU A 201 2.47 4.08 -6.20
N ALA A 202 2.84 2.92 -6.78
CA ALA A 202 3.98 2.80 -7.67
C ALA A 202 3.82 3.64 -8.95
N LEU A 203 2.62 3.65 -9.55
CA LEU A 203 2.32 4.48 -10.72
C LEU A 203 2.37 5.98 -10.38
N GLN A 204 1.81 6.38 -9.23
CA GLN A 204 1.90 7.76 -8.74
C GLN A 204 3.35 8.20 -8.52
N LEU A 205 4.18 7.35 -7.91
CA LEU A 205 5.61 7.62 -7.72
C LEU A 205 6.37 7.70 -9.06
N ASN A 206 5.97 6.91 -10.06
CA ASN A 206 6.59 6.97 -11.39
C ASN A 206 6.32 8.29 -12.12
N GLU A 207 5.13 8.87 -11.91
CA GLU A 207 4.72 10.15 -12.50
C GLU A 207 5.21 11.36 -11.69
N ASP A 208 5.64 11.16 -10.45
CA ASP A 208 6.08 12.22 -9.54
C ASP A 208 7.48 12.74 -9.94
N GLU A 209 7.54 13.94 -10.49
CA GLU A 209 8.79 14.62 -10.85
C GLU A 209 9.72 14.81 -9.64
N TRP A 210 9.15 15.11 -8.47
CA TRP A 210 9.91 15.24 -7.23
C TRP A 210 10.65 13.94 -6.91
N PHE A 211 9.95 12.79 -6.97
CA PHE A 211 10.56 11.48 -6.73
C PHE A 211 11.64 11.14 -7.77
N GLY A 212 11.38 11.45 -9.04
CA GLY A 212 12.36 11.27 -10.12
C GLY A 212 13.66 12.03 -9.86
N LEU A 213 13.57 13.26 -9.34
CA LEU A 213 14.74 14.07 -8.98
C LEU A 213 15.41 13.55 -7.69
N ALA A 214 14.63 13.17 -6.68
CA ALA A 214 15.15 12.58 -5.44
C ALA A 214 16.03 11.35 -5.72
N ARG A 215 15.59 10.45 -6.61
CA ARG A 215 16.39 9.29 -7.05
C ARG A 215 17.72 9.71 -7.69
N LYS A 216 17.69 10.71 -8.56
CA LYS A 216 18.91 11.23 -9.21
C LYS A 216 19.89 11.83 -8.19
N LEU A 217 19.38 12.58 -7.21
CA LEU A 217 20.19 13.19 -6.16
C LEU A 217 20.84 12.14 -5.25
N VAL A 218 20.14 11.06 -4.93
CA VAL A 218 20.70 9.95 -4.15
C VAL A 218 21.85 9.27 -4.90
N ILE A 219 21.69 8.98 -6.18
CA ILE A 219 22.75 8.41 -7.01
C ILE A 219 23.95 9.37 -7.07
N LYS A 220 23.68 10.65 -7.32
CA LYS A 220 24.72 11.68 -7.45
C LYS A 220 25.47 11.91 -6.13
N LEU A 221 24.80 11.85 -4.99
CA LEU A 221 25.46 11.90 -3.68
C LEU A 221 26.41 10.73 -3.51
N ASN A 222 25.98 9.49 -3.83
CA ASN A 222 26.86 8.34 -3.77
C ASN A 222 28.07 8.47 -4.73
N GLU A 223 27.87 8.94 -5.95
CA GLU A 223 28.97 9.21 -6.89
C GLU A 223 29.97 10.24 -6.35
N THR A 224 29.45 11.32 -5.75
CA THR A 224 30.29 12.37 -5.14
C THR A 224 31.10 11.81 -3.98
N LEU A 225 30.48 10.99 -3.11
CA LEU A 225 31.17 10.33 -1.99
C LEU A 225 32.29 9.37 -2.45
N VAL A 226 32.15 8.73 -3.61
CA VAL A 226 33.13 7.81 -4.18
C VAL A 226 34.25 8.56 -4.89
N THR A 227 33.95 9.63 -5.63
CA THR A 227 34.91 10.28 -6.53
C THR A 227 35.56 11.54 -5.96
N ARG A 228 34.82 12.29 -5.13
CA ARG A 228 35.21 13.60 -4.59
C ARG A 228 34.58 13.82 -3.22
N SER A 229 34.91 12.96 -2.26
CA SER A 229 34.24 12.94 -0.95
C SER A 229 34.21 14.30 -0.25
N GLU A 230 35.27 15.12 -0.41
CA GLU A 230 35.37 16.47 0.12
C GLU A 230 34.28 17.44 -0.37
N GLN A 231 33.64 17.16 -1.53
CA GLN A 231 32.57 17.97 -2.08
C GLN A 231 31.20 17.53 -1.62
N ALA A 232 31.06 16.44 -0.89
CA ALA A 232 29.76 15.88 -0.52
C ALA A 232 28.94 16.80 0.40
N LEU A 233 29.58 17.49 1.35
CA LEU A 233 28.90 18.47 2.20
C LEU A 233 28.39 19.67 1.39
N PHE A 234 29.16 20.16 0.44
CA PHE A 234 28.74 21.24 -0.45
C PHE A 234 27.53 20.80 -1.32
N PHE A 235 27.57 19.56 -1.83
CA PHE A 235 26.46 18.98 -2.55
C PHE A 235 25.16 18.91 -1.70
N ILE A 236 25.28 18.52 -0.42
CA ILE A 236 24.14 18.51 0.49
C ILE A 236 23.54 19.89 0.64
N GLN A 237 24.35 20.90 0.88
CA GLN A 237 23.88 22.28 1.10
C GLN A 237 23.20 22.87 -0.15
N GLU A 238 23.78 22.66 -1.33
CA GLU A 238 23.25 23.26 -2.56
C GLU A 238 22.08 22.50 -3.17
N GLN A 239 22.13 21.16 -3.20
CA GLN A 239 21.20 20.36 -3.97
C GLN A 239 20.23 19.54 -3.11
N TRP A 240 20.74 18.90 -2.05
CA TRP A 240 19.89 18.04 -1.23
C TRP A 240 18.88 18.85 -0.41
N ILE A 241 19.35 19.81 0.40
CA ILE A 241 18.49 20.64 1.25
C ILE A 241 17.51 21.48 0.43
N SER A 242 17.89 21.86 -0.79
CA SER A 242 17.00 22.59 -1.70
C SER A 242 15.84 21.73 -2.21
N HIS A 243 16.00 20.41 -2.29
CA HIS A 243 15.00 19.48 -2.81
C HIS A 243 14.17 18.83 -1.70
N PHE A 244 14.83 18.34 -0.63
CA PHE A 244 14.17 17.73 0.53
C PHE A 244 13.82 18.79 1.57
N LYS A 245 12.52 19.10 1.75
CA LYS A 245 12.06 20.25 2.57
C LYS A 245 11.46 19.83 3.90
N ASP A 246 10.82 18.69 3.97
CA ASP A 246 10.11 18.20 5.13
C ASP A 246 10.56 16.80 5.56
N LYS A 247 10.12 16.38 6.73
CA LYS A 247 10.50 15.10 7.34
C LYS A 247 10.18 13.91 6.43
N GLU A 248 9.00 13.91 5.79
CA GLU A 248 8.57 12.82 4.91
C GLU A 248 9.49 12.68 3.69
N GLN A 249 9.87 13.81 3.10
CA GLN A 249 10.81 13.84 1.98
C GLN A 249 12.20 13.33 2.39
N TYR A 250 12.71 13.74 3.57
CA TYR A 250 13.96 13.21 4.11
C TYR A 250 13.88 11.70 4.38
N GLU A 251 12.77 11.20 4.90
CA GLU A 251 12.57 9.76 5.11
C GLU A 251 12.64 8.98 3.78
N LYS A 252 12.03 9.51 2.71
CA LYS A 252 12.13 8.92 1.35
C LYS A 252 13.56 8.95 0.81
N GLY A 253 14.28 10.07 0.97
CA GLY A 253 15.68 10.19 0.56
C GLY A 253 16.62 9.21 1.27
N LEU A 254 16.49 9.11 2.60
CA LEU A 254 17.24 8.14 3.41
C LEU A 254 16.87 6.69 3.06
N TYR A 255 15.62 6.41 2.70
CA TYR A 255 15.22 5.08 2.28
C TYR A 255 15.83 4.70 0.92
N LEU A 256 15.88 5.62 -0.02
CA LEU A 256 16.59 5.41 -1.29
C LEU A 256 18.09 5.17 -1.08
N LEU A 257 18.74 5.92 -0.20
CA LEU A 257 20.15 5.68 0.18
C LEU A 257 20.33 4.30 0.82
N LEU A 258 19.41 3.89 1.69
CA LEU A 258 19.42 2.57 2.31
C LEU A 258 19.37 1.46 1.26
N LEU A 259 18.46 1.57 0.28
CA LEU A 259 18.36 0.61 -0.82
C LEU A 259 19.65 0.55 -1.65
N LEU A 260 20.28 1.70 -1.92
CA LEU A 260 21.50 1.77 -2.70
C LEU A 260 22.67 1.08 -1.98
N TYR A 261 22.88 1.36 -0.68
CA TYR A 261 23.95 0.69 0.08
C TYR A 261 23.66 -0.77 0.37
N ARG A 262 22.38 -1.15 0.53
CA ARG A 262 21.98 -2.57 0.58
C ARG A 262 22.34 -3.30 -0.71
N ASP A 263 22.06 -2.70 -1.86
CA ASP A 263 22.39 -3.28 -3.16
C ASP A 263 23.93 -3.45 -3.32
N LEU A 264 24.71 -2.49 -2.82
CA LEU A 264 26.18 -2.60 -2.80
C LEU A 264 26.65 -3.82 -1.98
N VAL A 265 26.09 -4.01 -0.77
CA VAL A 265 26.43 -5.17 0.08
C VAL A 265 26.00 -6.48 -0.57
N GLN A 266 24.83 -6.51 -1.25
CA GLN A 266 24.33 -7.70 -1.94
C GLN A 266 25.22 -8.08 -3.14
N LEU A 267 25.68 -7.08 -3.91
CA LEU A 267 26.62 -7.32 -5.02
C LEU A 267 27.96 -7.89 -4.53
N GLN A 268 28.44 -7.48 -3.36
CA GLN A 268 29.65 -8.04 -2.75
C GLN A 268 29.45 -9.48 -2.22
N ALA A 269 28.21 -9.89 -2.00
CA ALA A 269 27.82 -11.25 -1.59
C ALA A 269 27.35 -12.13 -2.76
N ASP A 270 27.57 -11.71 -4.01
CA ASP A 270 27.12 -12.38 -5.24
C ASP A 270 25.60 -12.64 -5.30
N ASN A 271 24.81 -11.84 -4.57
CA ASN A 271 23.35 -11.94 -4.57
C ASN A 271 22.73 -10.85 -5.45
N GLU A 272 22.60 -11.14 -6.74
CA GLU A 272 22.09 -10.19 -7.73
C GLU A 272 20.55 -10.18 -7.91
N GLN A 273 19.85 -11.13 -7.29
CA GLN A 273 18.41 -11.32 -7.57
C GLN A 273 17.48 -10.24 -6.98
N THR A 274 17.96 -9.49 -6.00
CA THR A 274 17.11 -8.55 -5.22
C THR A 274 17.59 -7.10 -5.28
N ILE A 275 18.30 -6.71 -6.36
CA ILE A 275 18.85 -5.36 -6.52
C ILE A 275 17.73 -4.39 -6.90
N ALA A 276 17.57 -3.30 -6.15
CA ALA A 276 16.61 -2.23 -6.41
C ALA A 276 17.08 -1.28 -7.52
N PHE A 277 18.35 -0.87 -7.50
CA PHE A 277 18.96 0.05 -8.47
C PHE A 277 19.56 -0.69 -9.67
N ILE A 278 18.79 -1.55 -10.33
CA ILE A 278 19.27 -2.37 -11.45
C ILE A 278 19.80 -1.52 -12.61
N GLY A 279 19.24 -0.34 -12.86
CA GLY A 279 19.73 0.61 -13.87
C GLY A 279 21.07 1.26 -13.52
N TYR A 280 21.56 1.11 -12.28
CA TYR A 280 22.84 1.62 -11.79
C TYR A 280 23.80 0.50 -11.39
N ARG A 281 23.49 -0.74 -11.74
CA ARG A 281 24.18 -1.97 -11.34
C ARG A 281 25.65 -1.97 -11.71
N GLU A 282 26.00 -1.58 -12.93
CA GLU A 282 27.40 -1.61 -13.39
C GLU A 282 28.30 -0.66 -12.61
N GLN A 283 27.78 0.50 -12.23
CA GLN A 283 28.48 1.45 -11.38
C GLN A 283 28.65 0.92 -9.95
N LEU A 284 27.59 0.32 -9.40
CA LEU A 284 27.64 -0.32 -8.09
C LEU A 284 28.61 -1.52 -8.07
N LYS A 285 28.68 -2.32 -9.14
CA LYS A 285 29.68 -3.40 -9.26
C LYS A 285 31.11 -2.87 -9.22
N LYS A 286 31.40 -1.79 -9.95
CA LYS A 286 32.71 -1.15 -9.90
C LYS A 286 33.04 -0.65 -8.48
N GLN A 287 32.10 -0.02 -7.81
CA GLN A 287 32.24 0.43 -6.44
C GLN A 287 32.42 -0.76 -5.47
N ALA A 288 31.69 -1.85 -5.65
CA ALA A 288 31.81 -3.08 -4.86
C ALA A 288 33.22 -3.69 -4.90
N LEU A 289 33.89 -3.62 -6.06
CA LEU A 289 35.28 -4.07 -6.23
C LEU A 289 36.32 -3.12 -5.58
N GLN A 290 35.97 -1.85 -5.44
CA GLN A 290 36.91 -0.83 -4.87
C GLN A 290 36.72 -0.64 -3.36
N THR A 291 35.66 -1.17 -2.77
CA THR A 291 35.29 -0.98 -1.37
C THR A 291 35.25 -2.33 -0.64
N THR A 292 35.74 -2.39 0.59
CA THR A 292 35.62 -3.61 1.40
C THR A 292 34.17 -3.81 1.87
N GLN A 293 33.75 -5.08 2.03
CA GLN A 293 32.45 -5.40 2.54
C GLN A 293 32.16 -4.75 3.90
N ARG A 294 33.20 -4.70 4.77
CA ARG A 294 33.08 -4.05 6.09
C ARG A 294 32.69 -2.57 5.95
N LYS A 295 33.31 -1.82 5.03
CA LYS A 295 32.99 -0.42 4.79
C LYS A 295 31.56 -0.25 4.21
N SER A 296 31.16 -1.12 3.30
CA SER A 296 29.79 -1.09 2.76
C SER A 296 28.73 -1.34 3.84
N VAL A 297 28.98 -2.29 4.76
CA VAL A 297 28.11 -2.55 5.90
C VAL A 297 28.09 -1.36 6.87
N GLN A 298 29.23 -0.75 7.17
CA GLN A 298 29.29 0.46 8.02
C GLN A 298 28.46 1.61 7.44
N ARG A 299 28.54 1.85 6.11
CA ARG A 299 27.72 2.85 5.43
C ARG A 299 26.22 2.54 5.51
N LEU A 300 25.84 1.28 5.33
CA LEU A 300 24.44 0.84 5.49
C LEU A 300 23.95 1.08 6.92
N GLU A 301 24.76 0.75 7.93
CA GLU A 301 24.45 0.98 9.34
C GLU A 301 24.32 2.48 9.68
N ALA A 302 25.19 3.34 9.11
CA ALA A 302 25.08 4.79 9.28
C ALA A 302 23.74 5.33 8.77
N VAL A 303 23.29 4.88 7.59
CA VAL A 303 21.98 5.27 7.04
C VAL A 303 20.83 4.75 7.91
N LEU A 304 20.92 3.52 8.42
CA LEU A 304 19.89 2.96 9.35
C LEU A 304 19.80 3.79 10.63
N LYS A 305 20.95 4.16 11.24
CA LYS A 305 20.99 5.04 12.42
C LYS A 305 20.38 6.41 12.13
N ALA A 306 20.70 7.00 10.98
CA ALA A 306 20.13 8.27 10.57
C ALA A 306 18.60 8.19 10.45
N LYS A 307 18.05 7.13 9.86
CA LYS A 307 16.58 6.90 9.81
C LYS A 307 15.95 6.82 11.20
N GLN A 308 16.59 6.13 12.14
CA GLN A 308 16.11 6.05 13.53
C GLN A 308 16.12 7.42 14.23
N LYS A 309 17.22 8.19 14.07
CA LYS A 309 17.32 9.55 14.63
C LYS A 309 16.27 10.50 14.05
N LEU A 310 15.95 10.40 12.75
CA LEU A 310 14.90 11.20 12.11
C LEU A 310 13.52 10.93 12.72
N SER A 311 13.23 9.67 13.11
CA SER A 311 11.98 9.34 13.79
C SER A 311 11.87 9.98 15.18
N SER A 312 13.00 10.27 15.83
CA SER A 312 13.09 10.88 17.17
C SER A 312 13.11 12.42 17.17
N ASN A 313 12.57 13.06 16.11
CA ASN A 313 12.44 14.52 15.95
C ASN A 313 13.77 15.31 15.92
N MET A 314 14.83 14.71 15.46
CA MET A 314 16.09 15.42 15.16
C MET A 314 15.90 16.37 13.96
N ASN A 315 16.65 17.48 13.92
CA ASN A 315 16.63 18.38 12.77
C ASN A 315 17.13 17.63 11.52
N PRO A 316 16.33 17.53 10.45
CA PRO A 316 16.66 16.74 9.26
C PRO A 316 17.93 17.24 8.53
N GLN A 317 18.18 18.55 8.53
CA GLN A 317 19.35 19.12 7.88
C GLN A 317 20.65 18.74 8.61
N LEU A 318 20.69 18.91 9.93
CA LEU A 318 21.84 18.52 10.73
C LEU A 318 22.09 17.01 10.65
N LEU A 319 21.02 16.23 10.59
CA LEU A 319 21.09 14.77 10.47
C LEU A 319 21.77 14.33 9.18
N ILE A 320 21.41 14.93 8.03
CA ILE A 320 22.00 14.54 6.75
C ILE A 320 23.46 15.00 6.64
N GLU A 321 23.83 16.15 7.24
CA GLU A 321 25.22 16.62 7.31
C GLU A 321 26.07 15.66 8.16
N GLU A 322 25.57 15.26 9.34
CA GLU A 322 26.21 14.23 10.19
C GLU A 322 26.40 12.91 9.43
N LEU A 323 25.34 12.43 8.76
CA LEU A 323 25.39 11.20 7.96
C LEU A 323 26.46 11.26 6.87
N VAL A 324 26.56 12.39 6.15
CA VAL A 324 27.55 12.52 5.07
C VAL A 324 28.99 12.47 5.62
N LEU A 325 29.25 13.06 6.79
CA LEU A 325 30.54 12.94 7.45
C LEU A 325 30.86 11.49 7.83
N GLU A 326 29.89 10.75 8.41
CA GLU A 326 30.06 9.32 8.72
C GLU A 326 30.32 8.48 7.44
N LEU A 327 29.65 8.82 6.31
CA LEU A 327 29.83 8.13 5.03
C LEU A 327 31.20 8.43 4.36
N GLN A 328 31.81 9.56 4.66
CA GLN A 328 33.18 9.91 4.19
C GLN A 328 34.26 9.14 4.93
N GLU A 329 34.10 8.95 6.25
CA GLU A 329 35.08 8.26 7.10
C GLU A 329 35.05 6.73 6.89
N GLY A 330 33.88 6.17 6.59
CA GLY A 330 33.68 4.73 6.28
C GLY A 330 33.99 4.39 4.83
#